data_ce2d69e9ffc75752078eec87f7059db5
#
_entry.id   ce2d69e9ffc75752078eec87f7059db5
#
_cell.length_a   1.000
_cell.length_b   1.000
_cell.length_c   1.000
_cell.angle_alpha   90.00
_cell.angle_beta   90.00
_cell.angle_gamma   90.00
#
_symmetry.space_group_name_H-M   'P 1'
#
loop_
_entity.id
_entity.type
_entity.pdbx_description
1 polymer ?
#
loop_
_entity_poly.entity_id
_entity_poly.type
_entity_poly.pdbx_seq_one_letter_code
_entity_poly.pdbx_strand_id
1 'polypeptide(L)'
;MTCHEIYDITMALMDEMIDNSTVEQTPNVDYPSTKDYQARTPGILTILQTQVVMFFKSRGIELDTLDRLTNMEDNVDLEDDICMGVLPYGLAARLLGQEDTQMSSYFSQLYNNALADAAESSDDKPKGKQYSGENIYGLMEAGD
;
A
#
# COMPACT_ATOMS: atom_id res chain seq x y z
N MET A 1 0.49 12.63 -0.99
CA MET A 1 1.72 12.30 -1.74
C MET A 1 1.36 12.09 -3.21
N THR A 2 2.26 12.49 -4.08
CA THR A 2 2.04 12.29 -5.52
C THR A 2 2.34 10.86 -5.91
N CYS A 3 1.81 10.48 -7.08
CA CYS A 3 2.15 9.19 -7.66
C CYS A 3 3.66 9.04 -7.82
N HIS A 4 4.33 10.12 -8.20
CA HIS A 4 5.77 10.09 -8.42
C HIS A 4 6.52 9.78 -7.12
N GLU A 5 6.09 10.39 -6.03
CA GLU A 5 6.72 10.13 -4.74
C GLU A 5 6.55 8.67 -4.30
N ILE A 6 5.36 8.14 -4.51
CA ILE A 6 5.10 6.73 -4.18
C ILE A 6 5.93 5.82 -5.09
N TYR A 7 6.03 6.19 -6.36
CA TYR A 7 6.84 5.44 -7.31
C TYR A 7 8.30 5.41 -6.86
N ASP A 8 8.84 6.54 -6.43
CA ASP A 8 10.23 6.60 -5.98
C ASP A 8 10.48 5.68 -4.79
N ILE A 9 9.56 5.67 -3.84
CA ILE A 9 9.67 4.78 -2.69
C ILE A 9 9.64 3.32 -3.16
N THR A 10 8.77 3.04 -4.11
CA THR A 10 8.61 1.69 -4.63
C THR A 10 9.89 1.23 -5.32
N MET A 11 10.50 2.11 -6.11
CA MET A 11 11.74 1.75 -6.79
C MET A 11 12.86 1.48 -5.80
N ALA A 12 12.93 2.27 -4.74
CA ALA A 12 13.92 2.04 -3.70
C ALA A 12 13.72 0.69 -3.03
N LEU A 13 12.48 0.32 -2.76
CA LEU A 13 12.16 -0.97 -2.18
C LEU A 13 12.58 -2.11 -3.09
N MET A 14 12.27 -1.98 -4.37
CA MET A 14 12.59 -3.03 -5.33
C MET A 14 14.09 -3.19 -5.48
N ASP A 15 14.81 -2.08 -5.54
CA ASP A 15 16.27 -2.11 -5.66
C ASP A 15 16.90 -2.77 -4.45
N GLU A 16 16.41 -2.42 -3.28
CA GLU A 16 16.95 -2.98 -2.05
C GLU A 16 16.77 -4.48 -2.00
N MET A 17 15.60 -4.96 -2.36
CA MET A 17 15.32 -6.38 -2.34
C MET A 17 16.14 -7.12 -3.37
N ILE A 18 16.29 -6.55 -4.53
CA ILE A 18 17.10 -7.17 -5.57
C ILE A 18 18.55 -7.27 -5.13
N ASP A 19 19.08 -6.20 -4.56
CA ASP A 19 20.46 -6.20 -4.07
C ASP A 19 20.68 -7.27 -3.00
N ASN A 20 19.69 -7.48 -2.16
CA ASN A 20 19.83 -8.44 -1.08
C ASN A 20 19.64 -9.88 -1.52
N SER A 21 18.91 -10.09 -2.60
CA SER A 21 18.56 -11.45 -3.00
C SER A 21 19.38 -11.97 -4.16
N THR A 22 20.06 -11.09 -4.89
CA THR A 22 20.74 -11.48 -6.10
C THR A 22 22.21 -11.20 -6.01
N VAL A 23 22.96 -12.22 -6.18
CA VAL A 23 24.39 -12.11 -6.13
C VAL A 23 24.95 -11.52 -7.41
N GLU A 24 24.29 -11.85 -8.50
CA GLU A 24 24.81 -11.52 -9.79
C GLU A 24 24.07 -10.40 -10.43
N GLN A 25 24.16 -9.25 -9.88
CA GLN A 25 23.59 -8.10 -10.51
C GLN A 25 24.52 -7.63 -11.59
N THR A 26 24.07 -7.69 -12.80
CA THR A 26 24.79 -7.05 -13.86
C THR A 26 24.55 -5.57 -13.72
N PRO A 27 25.58 -4.80 -13.50
CA PRO A 27 25.37 -3.38 -13.19
C PRO A 27 24.67 -2.62 -14.30
N ASN A 28 24.70 -3.14 -15.49
CA ASN A 28 24.09 -2.45 -16.59
C ASN A 28 22.80 -3.04 -17.06
N VAL A 29 22.16 -3.78 -16.21
CA VAL A 29 20.86 -4.27 -16.56
C VAL A 29 19.97 -3.08 -16.65
N ASP A 30 19.73 -2.69 -17.83
CA ASP A 30 18.82 -1.63 -18.11
C ASP A 30 17.48 -2.30 -18.09
N TYR A 31 16.74 -2.15 -17.04
CA TYR A 31 15.41 -2.70 -17.01
C TYR A 31 14.60 -1.96 -18.05
N PRO A 32 14.36 -2.58 -19.18
CA PRO A 32 13.68 -1.88 -20.27
C PRO A 32 12.31 -1.41 -19.86
N SER A 33 11.84 -1.95 -18.77
CA SER A 33 10.51 -1.66 -18.28
C SER A 33 10.45 -0.44 -17.37
N THR A 34 11.56 0.25 -17.11
CA THR A 34 11.52 1.38 -16.19
C THR A 34 10.55 2.45 -16.65
N LYS A 35 10.58 2.80 -17.92
CA LYS A 35 9.62 3.76 -18.44
C LYS A 35 8.22 3.21 -18.40
N ASP A 36 8.09 1.94 -18.69
CA ASP A 36 6.81 1.29 -18.63
C ASP A 36 6.28 1.28 -17.20
N TYR A 37 7.16 1.13 -16.22
CA TYR A 37 6.77 1.21 -14.82
C TYR A 37 6.14 2.56 -14.50
N GLN A 38 6.77 3.64 -14.94
CA GLN A 38 6.22 4.97 -14.70
C GLN A 38 4.88 5.13 -15.39
N ALA A 39 4.80 4.68 -16.64
CA ALA A 39 3.57 4.83 -17.42
C ALA A 39 2.41 4.10 -16.78
N ARG A 40 2.67 2.96 -16.13
CA ARG A 40 1.61 2.16 -15.53
C ARG A 40 1.25 2.58 -14.11
N THR A 41 2.10 3.36 -13.47
CA THR A 41 1.95 3.66 -12.06
C THR A 41 0.62 4.35 -11.71
N PRO A 42 0.19 5.41 -12.43
CA PRO A 42 -1.08 6.03 -12.03
C PRO A 42 -2.26 5.08 -12.11
N GLY A 43 -2.31 4.26 -13.16
CA GLY A 43 -3.39 3.28 -13.28
C GLY A 43 -3.38 2.26 -12.16
N ILE A 44 -2.20 1.74 -11.84
CA ILE A 44 -2.08 0.76 -10.77
C ILE A 44 -2.45 1.39 -9.44
N LEU A 45 -1.97 2.60 -9.17
CA LEU A 45 -2.30 3.26 -7.91
C LEU A 45 -3.78 3.56 -7.79
N THR A 46 -4.45 3.82 -8.91
CA THR A 46 -5.90 3.97 -8.89
C THR A 46 -6.57 2.68 -8.39
N ILE A 47 -6.10 1.55 -8.88
CA ILE A 47 -6.64 0.26 -8.42
C ILE A 47 -6.35 0.05 -6.94
N LEU A 48 -5.12 0.32 -6.53
CA LEU A 48 -4.72 0.09 -5.15
C LEU A 48 -5.47 0.98 -4.17
N GLN A 49 -5.65 2.26 -4.50
CA GLN A 49 -6.40 3.14 -3.61
C GLN A 49 -7.85 2.69 -3.49
N THR A 50 -8.41 2.18 -4.58
CA THR A 50 -9.76 1.62 -4.53
C THR A 50 -9.81 0.41 -3.60
N GLN A 51 -8.80 -0.45 -3.69
CA GLN A 51 -8.73 -1.61 -2.79
C GLN A 51 -8.63 -1.19 -1.33
N VAL A 52 -7.84 -0.15 -1.05
CA VAL A 52 -7.73 0.36 0.32
C VAL A 52 -9.09 0.82 0.82
N VAL A 53 -9.80 1.61 0.01
CA VAL A 53 -11.11 2.10 0.41
C VAL A 53 -12.07 0.95 0.68
N MET A 54 -12.08 -0.03 -0.20
CA MET A 54 -12.97 -1.18 -0.04
C MET A 54 -12.62 -2.03 1.18
N PHE A 55 -11.33 -2.22 1.41
CA PHE A 55 -10.88 -3.01 2.53
C PHE A 55 -11.25 -2.32 3.86
N PHE A 56 -11.01 -1.02 3.93
CA PHE A 56 -11.36 -0.25 5.13
C PHE A 56 -12.86 -0.28 5.35
N LYS A 57 -13.63 -0.14 4.28
CA LYS A 57 -15.09 -0.19 4.39
C LYS A 57 -15.55 -1.53 4.94
N SER A 58 -14.91 -2.62 4.54
CA SER A 58 -15.27 -3.93 5.04
C SER A 58 -15.01 -4.08 6.54
N ARG A 59 -14.18 -3.20 7.08
CA ARG A 59 -13.90 -3.17 8.51
C ARG A 59 -14.66 -2.07 9.23
N GLY A 60 -15.64 -1.47 8.55
CA GLY A 60 -16.48 -0.44 9.15
C GLY A 60 -15.89 0.95 9.13
N ILE A 61 -14.81 1.15 8.39
CA ILE A 61 -14.15 2.45 8.31
C ILE A 61 -14.47 3.09 6.97
N GLU A 62 -15.15 4.24 7.01
CA GLU A 62 -15.50 4.95 5.79
C GLU A 62 -14.40 5.90 5.38
N LEU A 63 -13.97 5.78 4.15
CA LEU A 63 -13.05 6.73 3.55
C LEU A 63 -13.76 7.44 2.42
N ASP A 64 -13.30 8.65 2.12
CA ASP A 64 -13.88 9.42 1.03
C ASP A 64 -13.63 8.74 -0.30
N THR A 65 -14.49 9.01 -1.26
CA THR A 65 -14.28 8.56 -2.62
C THR A 65 -13.06 9.25 -3.19
N LEU A 66 -12.21 8.48 -3.83
CA LEU A 66 -10.96 9.01 -4.35
C LEU A 66 -11.03 9.16 -5.86
N ASP A 67 -10.33 10.17 -6.34
CA ASP A 67 -10.30 10.46 -7.77
C ASP A 67 -9.37 9.50 -8.50
N ARG A 68 -9.70 9.27 -9.76
CA ARG A 68 -8.84 8.48 -10.62
C ARG A 68 -7.53 9.22 -10.85
N LEU A 69 -6.43 8.48 -10.84
CA LEU A 69 -5.11 9.04 -11.04
C LEU A 69 -4.73 8.85 -12.51
N THR A 70 -4.27 9.89 -13.15
CA THR A 70 -3.96 9.83 -14.57
C THR A 70 -2.52 10.17 -14.91
N ASN A 71 -1.82 10.88 -14.03
CA ASN A 71 -0.42 11.19 -14.30
C ASN A 71 0.37 11.19 -13.00
N MET A 72 1.69 11.26 -13.15
CA MET A 72 2.59 11.08 -12.01
C MET A 72 2.54 12.22 -11.01
N GLU A 73 2.06 13.37 -11.43
CA GLU A 73 1.93 14.52 -10.53
C GLU A 73 0.63 14.52 -9.74
N ASP A 74 -0.28 13.63 -10.06
CA ASP A 74 -1.54 13.58 -9.31
C ASP A 74 -1.30 13.15 -7.88
N ASN A 75 -2.07 13.72 -6.97
CA ASN A 75 -1.98 13.38 -5.56
C ASN A 75 -2.88 12.22 -5.22
N VAL A 76 -2.35 11.32 -4.43
CA VAL A 76 -3.14 10.25 -3.82
C VAL A 76 -3.67 10.78 -2.50
N ASP A 77 -4.98 10.86 -2.38
CA ASP A 77 -5.63 11.48 -1.21
C ASP A 77 -5.87 10.48 -0.09
N LEU A 78 -4.84 9.72 0.21
CA LEU A 78 -4.83 8.85 1.39
C LEU A 78 -3.78 9.39 2.35
N GLU A 79 -3.87 8.98 3.60
CA GLU A 79 -2.92 9.42 4.59
C GLU A 79 -1.51 9.00 4.20
N ASP A 80 -0.55 9.81 4.61
CA ASP A 80 0.85 9.56 4.27
C ASP A 80 1.31 8.18 4.74
N ASP A 81 0.82 7.74 5.89
CA ASP A 81 1.19 6.41 6.39
C ASP A 81 0.81 5.31 5.40
N ILE A 82 -0.35 5.45 4.77
CA ILE A 82 -0.79 4.48 3.78
C ILE A 82 0.03 4.63 2.50
N CYS A 83 0.27 5.86 2.09
CA CYS A 83 1.03 6.12 0.88
C CYS A 83 2.47 5.63 0.97
N MET A 84 3.06 5.66 2.16
CA MET A 84 4.44 5.24 2.35
C MET A 84 4.58 3.80 2.79
N GLY A 85 3.61 3.31 3.55
CA GLY A 85 3.74 2.01 4.20
C GLY A 85 2.89 0.90 3.63
N VAL A 86 1.97 1.21 2.74
CA VAL A 86 1.08 0.19 2.17
C VAL A 86 1.18 0.17 0.66
N LEU A 87 0.97 1.32 0.02
CA LEU A 87 0.88 1.37 -1.43
C LEU A 87 2.15 0.93 -2.16
N PRO A 88 3.36 1.25 -1.69
CA PRO A 88 4.55 0.82 -2.42
C PRO A 88 4.68 -0.68 -2.55
N TYR A 89 4.27 -1.43 -1.55
CA TYR A 89 4.31 -2.90 -1.66
C TYR A 89 3.36 -3.39 -2.74
N GLY A 90 2.17 -2.82 -2.80
CA GLY A 90 1.21 -3.20 -3.82
C GLY A 90 1.67 -2.80 -5.21
N LEU A 91 2.28 -1.63 -5.33
CA LEU A 91 2.78 -1.18 -6.61
C LEU A 91 3.93 -2.08 -7.08
N ALA A 92 4.85 -2.41 -6.18
CA ALA A 92 5.96 -3.31 -6.52
C ALA A 92 5.44 -4.65 -6.99
N ALA A 93 4.46 -5.21 -6.27
CA ALA A 93 3.91 -6.50 -6.64
C ALA A 93 3.36 -6.49 -8.06
N ARG A 94 2.65 -5.43 -8.41
CA ARG A 94 2.01 -5.37 -9.71
C ARG A 94 2.99 -5.04 -10.83
N LEU A 95 3.99 -4.21 -10.54
CA LEU A 95 4.99 -3.91 -11.55
C LEU A 95 5.84 -5.13 -11.89
N LEU A 96 6.12 -5.95 -10.89
CA LEU A 96 6.93 -7.14 -11.08
C LEU A 96 6.14 -8.35 -11.56
N GLY A 97 4.85 -8.23 -11.65
CA GLY A 97 3.92 -9.35 -11.84
C GLY A 97 4.38 -10.47 -12.74
N GLN A 98 4.85 -10.15 -13.93
CA GLN A 98 5.25 -11.19 -14.89
C GLN A 98 6.75 -11.36 -14.98
N GLU A 99 7.50 -10.35 -14.59
CA GLU A 99 8.94 -10.39 -14.73
C GLU A 99 9.60 -11.21 -13.64
N ASP A 100 9.04 -11.17 -12.45
CA ASP A 100 9.61 -11.88 -11.31
C ASP A 100 8.45 -12.28 -10.41
N THR A 101 7.87 -13.43 -10.71
CA THR A 101 6.67 -13.86 -10.00
C THR A 101 6.94 -14.15 -8.54
N GLN A 102 8.15 -14.56 -8.21
CA GLN A 102 8.48 -14.84 -6.83
C GLN A 102 8.52 -13.56 -6.00
N MET A 103 9.18 -12.53 -6.52
CA MET A 103 9.22 -11.25 -5.84
C MET A 103 7.85 -10.59 -5.83
N SER A 104 7.09 -10.75 -6.90
CA SER A 104 5.73 -10.23 -6.94
C SER A 104 4.88 -10.84 -5.83
N SER A 105 4.98 -12.14 -5.64
CA SER A 105 4.24 -12.82 -4.57
C SER A 105 4.66 -12.34 -3.20
N TYR A 106 5.96 -12.14 -3.02
CA TYR A 106 6.48 -11.65 -1.76
C TYR A 106 5.92 -10.27 -1.44
N PHE A 107 5.97 -9.35 -2.42
CA PHE A 107 5.44 -8.01 -2.21
C PHE A 107 3.92 -8.01 -2.04
N SER A 108 3.22 -8.91 -2.72
CA SER A 108 1.78 -9.04 -2.52
C SER A 108 1.47 -9.41 -1.07
N GLN A 109 2.26 -10.30 -0.50
CA GLN A 109 2.05 -10.70 0.88
C GLN A 109 2.32 -9.55 1.84
N LEU A 110 3.40 -8.79 1.58
CA LEU A 110 3.69 -7.62 2.38
C LEU A 110 2.57 -6.58 2.28
N TYR A 111 2.04 -6.40 1.08
CA TYR A 111 0.94 -5.46 0.86
C TYR A 111 -0.28 -5.88 1.68
N ASN A 112 -0.66 -7.14 1.61
CA ASN A 112 -1.84 -7.61 2.34
C ASN A 112 -1.66 -7.44 3.84
N ASN A 113 -0.46 -7.74 4.34
CA ASN A 113 -0.18 -7.60 5.76
C ASN A 113 -0.21 -6.12 6.18
N ALA A 114 0.41 -5.26 5.39
CA ALA A 114 0.44 -3.84 5.70
C ALA A 114 -0.95 -3.22 5.66
N LEU A 115 -1.76 -3.65 4.70
CA LEU A 115 -3.12 -3.15 4.58
C LEU A 115 -3.96 -3.56 5.79
N ALA A 116 -3.83 -4.79 6.22
CA ALA A 116 -4.54 -5.26 7.40
C ALA A 116 -4.11 -4.49 8.64
N ASP A 117 -2.80 -4.27 8.79
CA ASP A 117 -2.28 -3.52 9.93
C ASP A 117 -2.78 -2.07 9.92
N ALA A 118 -2.83 -1.46 8.75
CA ALA A 118 -3.29 -0.09 8.64
C ALA A 118 -4.75 0.04 9.03
N ALA A 119 -5.57 -0.90 8.59
CA ALA A 119 -6.99 -0.87 8.94
C ALA A 119 -7.17 -1.09 10.44
N GLU A 120 -6.38 -1.98 11.01
CA GLU A 120 -6.48 -2.26 12.42
C GLU A 120 -6.06 -1.04 13.25
N SER A 121 -5.02 -0.35 12.84
CA SER A 121 -4.59 0.86 13.53
C SER A 121 -5.60 1.96 13.44
N SER A 122 -6.29 2.08 12.31
CA SER A 122 -7.30 3.10 12.13
C SER A 122 -8.53 2.84 12.96
N ASP A 123 -8.74 1.59 13.28
CA ASP A 123 -9.95 1.17 13.89
C ASP A 123 -10.13 1.69 15.29
N ASP A 124 -9.09 2.07 15.96
CA ASP A 124 -9.25 2.55 17.28
C ASP A 124 -9.83 3.91 17.29
N LYS A 125 -10.01 4.47 16.20
CA LYS A 125 -10.56 5.72 16.23
C LYS A 125 -11.92 5.65 16.31
N PRO A 126 -12.42 5.55 16.65
CA PRO A 126 -13.51 5.64 16.92
C PRO A 126 -14.39 5.15 16.72
N LYS A 127 -14.45 4.94 16.69
CA LYS A 127 -15.32 4.60 16.43
C LYS A 127 -15.79 4.00 17.25
N GLY A 128 -15.58 3.87 18.06
CA GLY A 128 -15.97 3.42 18.72
C GLY A 128 -16.25 2.72 19.23
N LYS A 129 -16.04 2.40 19.71
CA LYS A 129 -16.20 1.74 20.24
C LYS A 129 -15.84 1.25 20.89
N GLN A 130 -15.53 1.13 21.26
CA GLN A 130 -15.19 0.62 21.88
C GLN A 130 -15.22 -0.07 22.47
N TYR A 131 -14.88 -0.31 22.94
CA TYR A 131 -14.78 -0.99 23.67
C TYR A 131 -14.55 -1.28 24.23
N SER A 132 -14.44 -1.09 24.50
CA SER A 132 -14.25 -1.34 25.30
C SER A 132 -14.05 -1.59 25.71
N GLY A 133 -14.04 -1.26 25.80
CA GLY A 133 -13.85 -1.56 26.66
C GLY A 133 -14.04 -1.54 26.89
N GLU A 134 -14.04 -1.20 26.84
CA GLU A 134 -14.24 -1.40 27.42
C GLU A 134 -14.49 -1.82 27.43
N ASN A 135 -14.60 -1.67 27.60
CA ASN A 135 -14.79 -2.26 28.00
C ASN A 135 -14.75 -2.94 27.99
N ILE A 136 -14.87 -2.91 28.17
CA ILE A 136 -14.73 -3.51 28.56
C ILE A 136 -14.60 -3.82 28.91
N TYR A 137 -14.68 -3.53 29.11
CA TYR A 137 -14.53 -3.79 29.67
C TYR A 137 -14.86 -3.54 29.80
N GLY A 138 -15.30 -2.89 29.68
CA GLY A 138 -15.54 -2.70 30.07
C GLY A 138 -15.88 -2.65 29.92
N LEU A 139 -16.00 -2.52 30.17
CA LEU A 139 -16.19 -2.64 30.41
C LEU A 139 -16.32 -2.59 30.52
N MET A 140 -16.49 -2.28 30.68
CA MET A 140 -16.53 -2.26 31.06
C MET A 140 -16.68 -1.90 31.15
N GLU A 141 -16.89 -1.47 31.06
CA GLU A 141 -17.04 -1.17 31.38
C GLU A 141 -17.34 -0.82 31.36
N ALA A 142 -17.74 -0.62 31.44
CA ALA A 142 -18.09 -0.33 31.61
C ALA A 142 -18.32 -0.06 31.61
N GLY A 143 -18.55 0.19 31.59
CA GLY A 143 -18.77 0.37 31.75
C GLY A 143 -18.92 0.56 31.65
N ASP A 144 -19.16 0.84 31.90
CA ASP A 144 -19.19 0.86 32.04
C ASP A 144 -19.00 0.74 32.11
#